data_8499a5cacaa82308c8896cafbcd60ca4
#
_entry.id   8499a5cacaa82308c8896cafbcd60ca4
#
_cell.length_a   1.000
_cell.length_b   1.000
_cell.length_c   1.000
_cell.angle_alpha   90.00
_cell.angle_beta   90.00
_cell.angle_gamma   90.00
#
_symmetry.space_group_name_H-M   'P 1'
#
loop_
_entity.id
_entity.type
_entity.pdbx_description
1 polymer ?
#
loop_
_entity_poly.entity_id
_entity_poly.type
_entity_poly.pdbx_seq_one_letter_code
_entity_poly.pdbx_strand_id
1 'polypeptide(L)'
;MRPSTVAPGGAHLQNWPSMVLHFLIRGRVQGVGFRWFVHREASELDLRGWVRNTEDGDVEVVASGAAEDLAELRTSLRRGPRGSRVDRLIEHYLDEKEAAGLDAFRIEGAW
;
A
#
# COMPACT_ATOMS: atom_id res chain seq x y z
N MET A 1 1.15 -6.54 17.72
CA MET A 1 2.52 -6.08 17.91
C MET A 1 3.38 -6.50 16.75
N ARG A 2 4.17 -5.60 16.27
CA ARG A 2 5.01 -5.90 15.13
C ARG A 2 6.21 -6.72 15.54
N PRO A 3 6.52 -7.75 14.80
CA PRO A 3 7.68 -8.58 15.11
C PRO A 3 9.00 -7.88 14.89
N SER A 4 8.97 -6.68 14.35
CA SER A 4 10.20 -5.93 14.18
C SER A 4 10.94 -5.75 15.48
N THR A 5 10.24 -5.84 16.58
CA THR A 5 10.88 -5.73 17.89
C THR A 5 11.85 -6.87 18.14
N VAL A 6 11.70 -7.96 17.42
CA VAL A 6 12.60 -9.08 17.60
C VAL A 6 13.84 -9.00 16.75
N ALA A 7 13.93 -8.00 15.93
CA ALA A 7 15.05 -7.86 15.05
C ALA A 7 16.15 -7.08 15.72
N PRO A 8 17.00 -7.73 16.50
CA PRO A 8 18.11 -7.02 17.12
C PRO A 8 19.01 -6.52 16.01
N GLY A 9 19.12 -5.24 15.96
CA GLY A 9 19.87 -4.63 14.88
C GLY A 9 19.10 -4.71 13.57
N GLY A 10 19.45 -3.88 12.65
CA GLY A 10 18.82 -3.81 11.37
C GLY A 10 19.11 -4.99 10.47
N ALA A 11 20.12 -5.78 10.80
CA ALA A 11 20.52 -6.87 9.94
C ALA A 11 19.39 -7.87 9.74
N HIS A 12 18.60 -8.07 10.73
CA HIS A 12 17.48 -9.01 10.62
C HIS A 12 16.46 -8.55 9.61
N LEU A 13 16.24 -7.26 9.55
CA LEU A 13 15.26 -6.72 8.61
C LEU A 13 15.66 -6.97 7.19
N GLN A 14 16.97 -7.03 6.93
CA GLN A 14 17.46 -7.27 5.59
C GLN A 14 17.15 -8.68 5.12
N ASN A 15 16.99 -9.60 6.06
CA ASN A 15 16.73 -10.99 5.73
C ASN A 15 15.27 -11.35 5.74
N TRP A 16 14.42 -10.41 6.12
CA TRP A 16 13.00 -10.67 6.13
C TRP A 16 12.47 -10.61 4.71
N PRO A 17 11.59 -11.53 4.34
CA PRO A 17 11.02 -11.49 3.02
C PRO A 17 10.30 -10.19 2.80
N SER A 18 10.59 -9.56 1.68
CA SER A 18 9.82 -8.42 1.23
C SER A 18 8.97 -8.87 0.08
N MET A 19 7.78 -8.34 0.04
CA MET A 19 6.82 -8.66 -1.00
C MET A 19 6.41 -7.37 -1.67
N VAL A 20 5.97 -7.49 -2.91
CA VAL A 20 5.41 -6.37 -3.64
C VAL A 20 4.01 -6.77 -4.06
N LEU A 21 3.03 -5.96 -3.69
CA LEU A 21 1.65 -6.21 -4.04
C LEU A 21 1.09 -5.05 -4.84
N HIS A 22 0.25 -5.41 -5.78
CA HIS A 22 -0.52 -4.47 -6.57
C HIS A 22 -1.98 -4.61 -6.15
N PHE A 23 -2.61 -3.48 -5.82
CA PHE A 23 -4.03 -3.45 -5.48
C PHE A 23 -4.76 -2.56 -6.46
N LEU A 24 -5.93 -3.01 -6.89
CA LEU A 24 -6.85 -2.19 -7.64
C LEU A 24 -8.14 -2.10 -6.84
N ILE A 25 -8.58 -0.88 -6.56
CA ILE A 25 -9.69 -0.64 -5.65
C ILE A 25 -10.81 0.01 -6.43
N ARG A 26 -11.96 -0.64 -6.46
CA ARG A 26 -13.14 -0.20 -7.20
C ARG A 26 -14.26 0.18 -6.27
N GLY A 27 -15.04 1.17 -6.68
CA GLY A 27 -16.17 1.65 -5.94
C GLY A 27 -16.21 3.16 -5.94
N ARG A 28 -16.71 3.73 -4.85
CA ARG A 28 -16.71 5.17 -4.69
C ARG A 28 -15.40 5.54 -4.01
N VAL A 29 -14.36 5.67 -4.82
CA VAL A 29 -13.00 5.79 -4.31
C VAL A 29 -12.25 7.03 -4.79
N GLN A 30 -12.77 7.72 -5.81
CA GLN A 30 -12.16 8.97 -6.25
C GLN A 30 -12.96 10.16 -5.74
N GLY A 31 -12.27 11.28 -5.50
CA GLY A 31 -12.92 12.47 -5.01
C GLY A 31 -13.28 12.44 -3.54
N VAL A 32 -12.74 11.47 -2.79
CA VAL A 32 -13.06 11.29 -1.37
C VAL A 32 -11.80 11.25 -0.50
N GLY A 33 -10.65 11.67 -1.06
CA GLY A 33 -9.40 11.67 -0.31
C GLY A 33 -8.77 10.31 -0.16
N PHE A 34 -9.09 9.37 -1.03
CA PHE A 34 -8.60 8.00 -0.90
C PHE A 34 -7.09 7.92 -1.03
N ARG A 35 -6.50 8.67 -1.97
CA ARG A 35 -5.04 8.65 -2.15
C ARG A 35 -4.30 9.13 -0.91
N TRP A 36 -4.80 10.18 -0.27
CA TRP A 36 -4.19 10.68 0.97
C TRP A 36 -4.33 9.69 2.10
N PHE A 37 -5.48 9.02 2.16
CA PHE A 37 -5.71 7.99 3.15
C PHE A 37 -4.70 6.85 2.97
N VAL A 38 -4.51 6.37 1.74
CA VAL A 38 -3.55 5.30 1.47
C VAL A 38 -2.14 5.73 1.84
N HIS A 39 -1.78 6.94 1.44
CA HIS A 39 -0.44 7.48 1.74
C HIS A 39 -0.17 7.47 3.24
N ARG A 40 -1.14 7.93 4.02
CA ARG A 40 -0.97 7.97 5.46
C ARG A 40 -0.84 6.56 6.05
N GLU A 41 -1.73 5.66 5.65
CA GLU A 41 -1.72 4.31 6.18
C GLU A 41 -0.43 3.58 5.81
N ALA A 42 0.00 3.69 4.57
CA ALA A 42 1.20 3.03 4.11
C ALA A 42 2.46 3.63 4.75
N SER A 43 2.49 4.93 4.92
CA SER A 43 3.64 5.60 5.52
C SER A 43 3.79 5.23 6.98
N GLU A 44 2.71 5.06 7.70
CA GLU A 44 2.75 4.64 9.10
C GLU A 44 3.28 3.22 9.25
N LEU A 45 3.16 2.43 8.20
CA LEU A 45 3.67 1.06 8.19
C LEU A 45 5.07 0.98 7.57
N ASP A 46 5.65 2.11 7.22
CA ASP A 46 6.94 2.19 6.56
C ASP A 46 6.98 1.40 5.24
N LEU A 47 5.85 1.30 4.57
CA LEU A 47 5.79 0.68 3.26
C LEU A 47 6.31 1.63 2.21
N ARG A 48 6.84 1.08 1.12
CA ARG A 48 7.28 1.83 -0.03
C ARG A 48 6.35 1.56 -1.18
N GLY A 49 6.16 2.53 -2.02
CA GLY A 49 5.28 2.35 -3.16
C GLY A 49 4.62 3.63 -3.61
N TRP A 50 3.44 3.48 -4.18
CA TRP A 50 2.70 4.63 -4.67
C TRP A 50 1.21 4.31 -4.78
N VAL A 51 0.44 5.38 -4.86
CA VAL A 51 -1.00 5.30 -5.07
C VAL A 51 -1.39 6.34 -6.11
N ARG A 52 -2.30 5.98 -6.99
CA ARG A 52 -2.81 6.91 -8.01
C ARG A 52 -4.25 6.59 -8.36
N ASN A 53 -4.95 7.59 -8.90
CA ASN A 53 -6.24 7.38 -9.52
C ASN A 53 -6.04 6.86 -10.93
N THR A 54 -6.95 6.03 -11.40
CA THR A 54 -6.92 5.57 -12.79
C THR A 54 -7.98 6.30 -13.58
N GLU A 55 -7.87 6.23 -14.90
CA GLU A 55 -8.86 6.84 -15.79
C GLU A 55 -10.22 6.17 -15.68
N ASP A 56 -10.24 4.93 -15.23
CA ASP A 56 -11.49 4.18 -15.11
C ASP A 56 -12.25 4.47 -13.82
N GLY A 57 -11.73 5.36 -12.99
CA GLY A 57 -12.41 5.70 -11.74
C GLY A 57 -11.95 4.89 -10.54
N ASP A 58 -10.94 4.07 -10.71
CA ASP A 58 -10.41 3.23 -9.65
C ASP A 58 -9.24 3.91 -8.94
N VAL A 59 -8.77 3.30 -7.86
CA VAL A 59 -7.52 3.68 -7.21
C VAL A 59 -6.58 2.50 -7.32
N GLU A 60 -5.36 2.79 -7.74
CA GLU A 60 -4.33 1.77 -7.93
C GLU A 60 -3.20 1.99 -6.95
N VAL A 61 -2.73 0.92 -6.32
CA VAL A 61 -1.69 0.97 -5.30
C VAL A 61 -0.65 -0.09 -5.59
N VAL A 62 0.61 0.30 -5.49
CA VAL A 62 1.71 -0.66 -5.41
C VAL A 62 2.40 -0.43 -4.07
N ALA A 63 2.58 -1.50 -3.31
CA ALA A 63 3.17 -1.41 -1.99
C ALA A 63 4.17 -2.54 -1.78
N SER A 64 5.28 -2.21 -1.15
CA SER A 64 6.36 -3.14 -0.88
C SER A 64 6.71 -3.11 0.59
N GLY A 65 6.88 -4.27 1.18
CA GLY A 65 7.28 -4.40 2.56
C GLY A 65 7.05 -5.79 3.09
N ALA A 66 7.03 -5.90 4.40
CA ALA A 66 6.81 -7.18 5.06
C ALA A 66 5.37 -7.63 4.89
N ALA A 67 5.18 -8.93 4.81
CA ALA A 67 3.86 -9.51 4.58
C ALA A 67 2.83 -9.03 5.59
N GLU A 68 3.22 -8.93 6.86
CA GLU A 68 2.26 -8.53 7.89
C GLU A 68 1.86 -7.06 7.76
N ASP A 69 2.77 -6.20 7.33
CA ASP A 69 2.47 -4.80 7.11
C ASP A 69 1.54 -4.64 5.91
N LEU A 70 1.79 -5.44 4.88
CA LEU A 70 0.92 -5.43 3.71
C LEU A 70 -0.49 -5.92 4.05
N ALA A 71 -0.59 -6.87 4.98
CA ALA A 71 -1.89 -7.34 5.44
C ALA A 71 -2.64 -6.25 6.18
N GLU A 72 -1.94 -5.43 6.97
CA GLU A 72 -2.58 -4.30 7.64
C GLU A 72 -3.04 -3.26 6.62
N LEU A 73 -2.22 -3.01 5.62
CA LEU A 73 -2.62 -2.07 4.56
C LEU A 73 -3.86 -2.59 3.86
N ARG A 74 -3.90 -3.88 3.53
CA ARG A 74 -5.06 -4.49 2.88
C ARG A 74 -6.34 -4.24 3.68
N THR A 75 -6.26 -4.41 4.98
CA THR A 75 -7.42 -4.18 5.84
C THR A 75 -7.87 -2.72 5.75
N SER A 76 -6.93 -1.79 5.75
CA SER A 76 -7.25 -0.38 5.63
C SER A 76 -7.87 -0.06 4.27
N LEU A 77 -7.35 -0.66 3.20
CA LEU A 77 -7.86 -0.42 1.86
C LEU A 77 -9.31 -0.92 1.72
N ARG A 78 -9.63 -2.04 2.35
CA ARG A 78 -11.00 -2.57 2.29
C ARG A 78 -11.98 -1.66 3.00
N ARG A 79 -11.53 -1.02 4.07
CA ARG A 79 -12.38 -0.10 4.81
C ARG A 79 -12.52 1.23 4.06
N GLY A 80 -11.41 1.73 3.54
CA GLY A 80 -11.38 3.04 2.90
C GLY A 80 -11.58 4.18 3.88
N PRO A 81 -11.40 5.41 3.42
CA PRO A 81 -11.67 6.58 4.24
C PRO A 81 -13.15 6.85 4.33
N ARG A 82 -13.50 7.73 5.25
CA ARG A 82 -14.88 8.17 5.41
C ARG A 82 -15.38 8.77 4.08
N GLY A 83 -16.58 8.42 3.72
CA GLY A 83 -17.19 8.88 2.47
C GLY A 83 -16.89 8.00 1.28
N SER A 84 -16.04 7.01 1.44
CA SER A 84 -15.75 6.08 0.36
C SER A 84 -16.65 4.85 0.47
N ARG A 85 -16.69 4.09 -0.61
CA ARG A 85 -17.32 2.77 -0.62
C ARG A 85 -16.43 1.87 -1.48
N VAL A 86 -15.85 0.86 -0.85
CA VAL A 86 -15.01 -0.09 -1.56
C VAL A 86 -15.88 -1.27 -1.95
N ASP A 87 -16.14 -1.40 -3.24
CA ASP A 87 -16.96 -2.49 -3.76
C ASP A 87 -16.10 -3.72 -4.05
N ARG A 88 -14.85 -3.50 -4.44
CA ARG A 88 -13.99 -4.59 -4.83
C ARG A 88 -12.53 -4.22 -4.62
N LEU A 89 -11.76 -5.18 -4.10
CA LEU A 89 -10.32 -5.04 -3.94
C LEU A 89 -9.68 -6.22 -4.68
N ILE A 90 -8.88 -5.92 -5.69
CA ILE A 90 -8.19 -6.92 -6.49
C ILE A 90 -6.72 -6.84 -6.18
N GLU A 91 -6.11 -7.97 -5.89
CA GLU A 91 -4.74 -8.00 -5.42
C GLU A 91 -3.91 -8.98 -6.25
N HIS A 92 -2.69 -8.55 -6.60
CA HIS A 92 -1.74 -9.38 -7.32
C HIS A 92 -0.36 -9.25 -6.70
N TYR A 93 0.40 -10.34 -6.74
CA TYR A 93 1.81 -10.27 -6.39
C TYR A 93 2.59 -9.75 -7.58
N LEU A 94 3.59 -8.93 -7.28
CA LEU A 94 4.51 -8.43 -8.30
C LEU A 94 5.92 -8.90 -7.97
N ASP A 95 6.78 -8.86 -8.98
CA ASP A 95 8.18 -9.18 -8.83
C ASP A 95 8.85 -8.12 -7.95
N GLU A 96 9.86 -8.52 -7.18
CA GLU A 96 10.57 -7.60 -6.30
C GLU A 96 11.16 -6.41 -7.05
N LYS A 97 11.52 -6.59 -8.31
CA LYS A 97 12.11 -5.51 -9.08
C LYS A 97 11.12 -4.37 -9.32
N GLU A 98 9.82 -4.61 -9.14
CA GLU A 98 8.84 -3.55 -9.26
C GLU A 98 8.96 -2.52 -8.13
N ALA A 99 9.68 -2.86 -7.07
CA ALA A 99 9.91 -1.95 -5.97
C ALA A 99 11.27 -1.24 -6.09
N ALA A 100 12.05 -1.56 -7.13
CA ALA A 100 13.36 -0.98 -7.29
C ALA A 100 13.27 0.54 -7.42
N GLY A 101 14.09 1.24 -6.68
CA GLY A 101 14.09 2.69 -6.71
C GLY A 101 13.06 3.37 -5.83
N LEU A 102 12.19 2.60 -5.18
CA LEU A 102 11.22 3.18 -4.26
C LEU A 102 11.85 3.30 -2.87
N ASP A 103 11.86 4.51 -2.32
CA ASP A 103 12.43 4.74 -1.00
C ASP A 103 11.40 5.33 -0.02
N ALA A 104 10.19 5.56 -0.48
CA ALA A 104 9.11 6.10 0.34
C ALA A 104 7.80 5.75 -0.32
N PHE A 105 6.70 6.14 0.32
CA PHE A 105 5.39 5.99 -0.28
C PHE A 105 4.97 7.33 -0.89
N ARG A 106 4.51 7.31 -2.12
CA ARG A 106 4.20 8.51 -2.87
C ARG A 106 2.79 8.51 -3.42
N ILE A 107 2.25 9.72 -3.55
CA ILE A 107 1.01 9.92 -4.27
C ILE A 107 1.39 10.34 -5.69
N GLU A 108 0.84 9.64 -6.67
CA GLU A 108 1.12 9.93 -8.05
C GLU A 108 -0.12 10.41 -8.77
N GLY A 109 0.08 11.11 -9.87
CA GLY A 109 -1.02 11.66 -10.63
C GLY A 109 -1.37 13.07 -10.21
N ALA A 110 -2.05 13.78 -11.10
CA ALA A 110 -2.30 15.19 -10.92
C ALA A 110 -3.64 15.49 -10.28
N TRP A 111 -4.50 14.51 -10.14
CA TRP A 111 -5.85 14.76 -9.60
C TRP A 111 -6.27 13.82 -8.50
#